data_5852ad6aa91661d60ab7e5b8d924110f
#
_entry.id   5852ad6aa91661d60ab7e5b8d924110f
#
_cell.length_a   1.000
_cell.length_b   1.000
_cell.length_c   1.000
_cell.angle_alpha   90.00
_cell.angle_beta   90.00
_cell.angle_gamma   90.00
#
_symmetry.space_group_name_H-M   'P 1'
#
loop_
_entity.id
_entity.type
_entity.pdbx_description
1 polymer ?
#
loop_
_entity_poly.entity_id
_entity_poly.type
_entity_poly.pdbx_seq_one_letter_code
_entity_poly.pdbx_strand_id
1 'polypeptide(L)'
;MSIIIEKSGLFSSFQDFGRRGYEHDGVIPCGALDTLAHEIANRLVANDKNEATLEMTNKMATIRFTEPTLIALAGGNVKAYTEHMTISPYKLYLLDKGDVLKFRETSYTSRVYLAVGGGFELDAWLGSNSTDFNVKIGGFKGRTLQDGDEIKLKRGYTARHHKLFENLAHTKQTDWGIDGYALSFNYMSDVFHVVKNKGTEDFKEDAIQRFVKHDYKVTSKANRMGMMLEGEKIKAFYEDMPPYQTVKKGTIQIKRDGTPIILLNDHYTLGSYPQIGTIASYHLTKLAQKPQGSRLKFQFIDILTAEKNLVKYSNWLNQLFHGIEYRMQLEMMK
;
A
#
# COMPACT_ATOMS: atom_id res chain seq x y z
N MET A 1 -1.10 23.15 13.98
CA MET A 1 -1.93 22.04 13.46
C MET A 1 -1.14 20.76 13.59
N SER A 2 -1.68 19.75 14.24
CA SER A 2 -1.03 18.47 14.39
C SER A 2 -2.05 17.34 14.57
N ILE A 3 -1.58 16.11 14.44
CA ILE A 3 -2.27 14.93 14.95
C ILE A 3 -1.48 14.34 16.11
N ILE A 4 -2.18 13.77 17.07
CA ILE A 4 -1.58 13.08 18.22
C ILE A 4 -1.93 11.60 18.12
N ILE A 5 -0.94 10.75 18.20
CA ILE A 5 -1.09 9.30 18.17
C ILE A 5 -1.39 8.83 19.58
N GLU A 6 -2.67 8.60 19.92
CA GLU A 6 -3.05 8.08 21.22
C GLU A 6 -2.68 6.60 21.39
N LYS A 7 -2.81 5.84 20.29
CA LYS A 7 -2.32 4.46 20.16
C LYS A 7 -1.74 4.25 18.79
N SER A 8 -0.53 3.74 18.71
CA SER A 8 0.22 3.59 17.47
C SER A 8 -0.26 2.45 16.56
N GLY A 9 -1.07 1.55 17.08
CA GLY A 9 -1.46 0.34 16.37
C GLY A 9 -0.35 -0.70 16.35
N LEU A 10 -0.43 -1.68 15.42
CA LEU A 10 0.60 -2.71 15.30
C LEU A 10 1.80 -2.23 14.49
N PHE A 11 1.54 -1.61 13.33
CA PHE A 11 2.58 -1.10 12.44
C PHE A 11 2.03 0.07 11.63
N SER A 12 2.45 1.27 12.00
CA SER A 12 2.02 2.52 11.36
C SER A 12 3.23 3.34 10.95
N SER A 13 3.28 3.79 9.69
CA SER A 13 4.38 4.57 9.14
C SER A 13 3.94 5.46 7.99
N PHE A 14 4.67 6.52 7.73
CA PHE A 14 4.41 7.39 6.59
C PHE A 14 5.06 6.83 5.33
N GLN A 15 4.28 6.81 4.25
CA GLN A 15 4.71 6.28 2.95
C GLN A 15 4.13 7.16 1.83
N ASP A 16 4.95 7.44 0.82
CA ASP A 16 4.58 8.02 -0.47
C ASP A 16 4.81 6.99 -1.60
N PHE A 17 5.12 7.38 -2.83
CA PHE A 17 5.47 6.42 -3.89
C PHE A 17 6.89 5.85 -3.78
N GLY A 18 7.65 6.25 -2.76
CA GLY A 18 9.01 5.81 -2.50
C GLY A 18 10.07 6.56 -3.32
N ARG A 19 11.33 6.32 -2.98
CA ARG A 19 12.50 6.90 -3.63
C ARG A 19 12.97 6.02 -4.78
N ARG A 20 12.78 6.50 -6.00
CA ARG A 20 13.10 5.77 -7.22
C ARG A 20 14.31 6.37 -7.92
N GLY A 21 15.08 5.53 -8.62
CA GLY A 21 16.24 5.94 -9.39
C GLY A 21 17.56 5.83 -8.63
N TYR A 22 17.54 5.38 -7.37
CA TYR A 22 18.72 5.20 -6.52
C TYR A 22 19.00 3.72 -6.19
N GLU A 23 18.24 2.79 -6.82
CA GLU A 23 18.35 1.35 -6.54
C GLU A 23 19.73 0.80 -6.92
N HIS A 24 20.39 1.39 -7.90
CA HIS A 24 21.76 1.03 -8.32
C HIS A 24 22.82 1.38 -7.25
N ASP A 25 22.53 2.35 -6.38
CA ASP A 25 23.36 2.72 -5.23
C ASP A 25 23.00 1.89 -3.97
N GLY A 26 22.12 0.90 -4.10
CA GLY A 26 21.67 0.06 -2.99
C GLY A 26 20.59 0.69 -2.12
N VAL A 27 20.06 1.86 -2.51
CA VAL A 27 18.98 2.53 -1.77
C VAL A 27 17.67 1.80 -1.97
N ILE A 28 17.01 1.45 -0.86
CA ILE A 28 15.72 0.78 -0.88
C ILE A 28 14.63 1.81 -1.25
N PRO A 29 13.79 1.52 -2.26
CA PRO A 29 12.74 2.44 -2.68
C PRO A 29 11.71 2.75 -1.59
N CYS A 30 11.37 1.80 -0.73
CA CYS A 30 10.28 1.91 0.24
C CYS A 30 8.93 2.24 -0.43
N GLY A 31 8.12 3.09 0.19
CA GLY A 31 6.85 3.55 -0.38
C GLY A 31 5.65 2.69 -0.01
N ALA A 32 4.46 3.20 -0.34
CA ALA A 32 3.19 2.55 -0.09
C ALA A 32 3.11 1.18 -0.76
N LEU A 33 2.75 0.15 0.01
CA LEU A 33 2.60 -1.20 -0.52
C LEU A 33 1.41 -1.31 -1.47
N ASP A 34 0.27 -0.69 -1.13
CA ASP A 34 -0.89 -0.52 -2.00
C ASP A 34 -0.93 0.92 -2.54
N THR A 35 -0.29 1.12 -3.67
CA THR A 35 -0.20 2.43 -4.33
C THR A 35 -1.55 2.95 -4.81
N LEU A 36 -2.50 2.08 -5.10
CA LEU A 36 -3.86 2.49 -5.51
C LEU A 36 -4.62 3.12 -4.35
N ALA A 37 -4.64 2.47 -3.20
CA ALA A 37 -5.30 3.00 -2.01
C ALA A 37 -4.63 4.31 -1.54
N HIS A 38 -3.31 4.38 -1.55
CA HIS A 38 -2.54 5.59 -1.27
C HIS A 38 -2.95 6.76 -2.18
N GLU A 39 -2.98 6.56 -3.50
CA GLU A 39 -3.33 7.60 -4.46
C GLU A 39 -4.80 8.03 -4.33
N ILE A 40 -5.73 7.10 -4.13
CA ILE A 40 -7.14 7.41 -3.92
C ILE A 40 -7.32 8.30 -2.69
N ALA A 41 -6.69 7.95 -1.55
CA ALA A 41 -6.79 8.73 -0.32
C ALA A 41 -6.33 10.18 -0.54
N ASN A 42 -5.21 10.39 -1.22
CA ASN A 42 -4.69 11.72 -1.53
C ASN A 42 -5.62 12.52 -2.46
N ARG A 43 -6.12 11.90 -3.53
CA ARG A 43 -7.03 12.57 -4.47
C ARG A 43 -8.33 13.00 -3.81
N LEU A 44 -8.86 12.23 -2.88
CA LEU A 44 -10.09 12.57 -2.14
C LEU A 44 -9.92 13.78 -1.23
N VAL A 45 -8.73 14.06 -0.71
CA VAL A 45 -8.44 15.26 0.08
C VAL A 45 -7.80 16.38 -0.73
N ALA A 46 -7.86 16.32 -2.07
CA ALA A 46 -7.29 17.29 -3.01
C ALA A 46 -5.76 17.50 -2.88
N ASN A 47 -5.03 16.51 -2.40
CA ASN A 47 -3.57 16.51 -2.37
C ASN A 47 -2.97 16.13 -3.72
N ASP A 48 -1.67 16.41 -3.89
CA ASP A 48 -0.86 15.72 -4.91
C ASP A 48 -0.90 14.20 -4.66
N LYS A 49 -0.92 13.43 -5.74
CA LYS A 49 -0.99 11.96 -5.68
C LYS A 49 0.16 11.30 -4.92
N ASN A 50 1.31 11.99 -4.84
CA ASN A 50 2.51 11.54 -4.15
C ASN A 50 2.66 12.13 -2.74
N GLU A 51 1.68 12.88 -2.22
CA GLU A 51 1.75 13.35 -0.84
C GLU A 51 1.77 12.17 0.12
N ALA A 52 2.62 12.20 1.16
CA ALA A 52 2.74 11.06 2.07
C ALA A 52 1.41 10.77 2.79
N THR A 53 1.08 9.50 2.91
CA THR A 53 -0.05 9.00 3.70
C THR A 53 0.44 8.19 4.90
N LEU A 54 -0.37 8.10 5.94
CA LEU A 54 -0.13 7.18 7.03
C LEU A 54 -0.63 5.78 6.63
N GLU A 55 0.32 4.88 6.33
CA GLU A 55 0.05 3.45 6.11
C GLU A 55 -0.04 2.75 7.46
N MET A 56 -1.18 2.13 7.75
CA MET A 56 -1.44 1.35 8.96
C MET A 56 -1.68 -0.11 8.59
N THR A 57 -1.06 -1.04 9.29
CA THR A 57 -1.17 -2.49 9.03
C THR A 57 -1.80 -3.23 10.19
N ASN A 58 -2.81 -4.07 9.92
CA ASN A 58 -3.57 -4.89 10.85
C ASN A 58 -4.29 -4.08 11.93
N LYS A 59 -3.70 -3.88 13.12
CA LYS A 59 -4.27 -3.08 14.19
C LYS A 59 -3.98 -1.60 13.94
N MET A 60 -5.01 -0.82 13.65
CA MET A 60 -4.92 0.58 13.27
C MET A 60 -4.60 1.49 14.46
N ALA A 61 -4.00 2.65 14.18
CA ALA A 61 -3.74 3.67 15.18
C ALA A 61 -5.04 4.34 15.68
N THR A 62 -5.01 4.89 16.91
CA THR A 62 -6.02 5.84 17.40
C THR A 62 -5.42 7.23 17.31
N ILE A 63 -6.11 8.14 16.66
CA ILE A 63 -5.54 9.44 16.23
C ILE A 63 -6.44 10.57 16.65
N ARG A 64 -5.92 11.51 17.45
CA ARG A 64 -6.59 12.76 17.83
C ARG A 64 -6.18 13.89 16.91
N PHE A 65 -7.14 14.68 16.45
CA PHE A 65 -6.89 15.86 15.62
C PHE A 65 -6.92 17.13 16.49
N THR A 66 -5.87 17.98 16.39
CA THR A 66 -5.78 19.20 17.23
C THR A 66 -6.44 20.41 16.58
N GLU A 67 -6.81 20.32 15.31
CA GLU A 67 -7.49 21.35 14.53
C GLU A 67 -8.45 20.72 13.53
N PRO A 68 -9.42 21.46 12.97
CA PRO A 68 -10.26 20.95 11.89
C PRO A 68 -9.41 20.45 10.73
N THR A 69 -9.69 19.23 10.25
CA THR A 69 -8.82 18.54 9.29
C THR A 69 -9.65 17.75 8.27
N LEU A 70 -9.37 17.99 6.98
CA LEU A 70 -9.89 17.16 5.89
C LEU A 70 -9.16 15.81 5.90
N ILE A 71 -9.92 14.73 5.90
CA ILE A 71 -9.36 13.37 5.86
C ILE A 71 -10.04 12.47 4.84
N ALA A 72 -9.29 11.51 4.32
CA ALA A 72 -9.84 10.35 3.62
C ALA A 72 -9.10 9.08 4.01
N LEU A 73 -9.85 7.99 4.10
CA LEU A 73 -9.32 6.64 4.29
C LEU A 73 -9.45 5.85 2.98
N ALA A 74 -8.46 5.04 2.65
CA ALA A 74 -8.54 4.07 1.56
C ALA A 74 -7.76 2.80 1.91
N GLY A 75 -8.00 1.71 1.18
CA GLY A 75 -7.43 0.39 1.45
C GLY A 75 -8.47 -0.59 1.98
N GLY A 76 -8.06 -1.50 2.80
CA GLY A 76 -8.88 -2.63 3.23
C GLY A 76 -10.25 -2.28 3.81
N ASN A 77 -11.06 -3.30 4.03
CA ASN A 77 -12.40 -3.13 4.59
C ASN A 77 -12.32 -2.78 6.08
N VAL A 78 -12.23 -1.48 6.39
CA VAL A 78 -12.21 -0.97 7.77
C VAL A 78 -13.53 -0.32 8.15
N LYS A 79 -13.84 -0.37 9.44
CA LYS A 79 -14.89 0.43 10.07
C LYS A 79 -14.23 1.43 10.99
N ALA A 80 -14.17 2.68 10.55
CA ALA A 80 -13.64 3.78 11.36
C ALA A 80 -14.78 4.64 11.90
N TYR A 81 -14.51 5.37 12.97
CA TYR A 81 -15.51 6.22 13.62
C TYR A 81 -14.85 7.28 14.49
N THR A 82 -15.55 8.38 14.71
CA THR A 82 -15.32 9.32 15.82
C THR A 82 -16.48 9.18 16.82
N GLU A 83 -16.50 10.01 17.84
CA GLU A 83 -17.64 10.07 18.77
C GLU A 83 -18.94 10.44 18.05
N HIS A 84 -18.85 11.25 17.01
CA HIS A 84 -20.00 11.88 16.35
C HIS A 84 -20.41 11.25 15.02
N MET A 85 -19.53 10.50 14.36
CA MET A 85 -19.82 9.93 13.03
C MET A 85 -19.08 8.64 12.72
N THR A 86 -19.66 7.88 11.81
CA THR A 86 -18.99 6.74 11.16
C THR A 86 -18.21 7.22 9.95
N ILE A 87 -16.96 6.77 9.84
CA ILE A 87 -16.03 7.09 8.75
C ILE A 87 -15.91 5.88 7.83
N SER A 88 -16.46 5.99 6.64
CA SER A 88 -16.33 4.94 5.60
C SER A 88 -15.08 5.19 4.77
N PRO A 89 -14.34 4.14 4.35
CA PRO A 89 -13.28 4.29 3.36
C PRO A 89 -13.80 4.90 2.05
N TYR A 90 -12.89 5.50 1.30
CA TYR A 90 -13.13 6.03 -0.05
C TYR A 90 -14.11 7.22 -0.12
N LYS A 91 -14.15 8.01 0.94
CA LYS A 91 -14.97 9.21 1.05
C LYS A 91 -14.20 10.31 1.80
N LEU A 92 -14.50 11.58 1.48
CA LEU A 92 -13.89 12.74 2.13
C LEU A 92 -14.72 13.17 3.35
N TYR A 93 -14.02 13.48 4.44
CA TYR A 93 -14.58 13.98 5.70
C TYR A 93 -13.85 15.22 6.19
N LEU A 94 -14.56 16.07 6.91
CA LEU A 94 -14.01 17.16 7.71
C LEU A 94 -14.20 16.79 9.19
N LEU A 95 -13.12 16.47 9.87
CA LEU A 95 -13.11 16.28 11.31
C LEU A 95 -12.93 17.59 12.05
N ASP A 96 -13.53 17.74 13.22
CA ASP A 96 -13.40 18.88 14.08
C ASP A 96 -12.17 18.78 15.00
N LYS A 97 -11.78 19.92 15.57
CA LYS A 97 -10.76 19.96 16.62
C LYS A 97 -11.19 19.10 17.81
N GLY A 98 -10.31 18.21 18.22
CA GLY A 98 -10.55 17.28 19.33
C GLY A 98 -11.11 15.92 18.92
N ASP A 99 -11.58 15.77 17.68
CA ASP A 99 -12.05 14.48 17.20
C ASP A 99 -10.97 13.41 17.32
N VAL A 100 -11.38 12.21 17.72
CA VAL A 100 -10.52 11.04 17.82
C VAL A 100 -10.98 9.97 16.85
N LEU A 101 -10.16 9.74 15.81
CA LEU A 101 -10.40 8.68 14.84
C LEU A 101 -10.02 7.33 15.45
N LYS A 102 -10.98 6.43 15.51
CA LYS A 102 -10.84 5.07 16.02
C LYS A 102 -11.27 4.06 14.96
N PHE A 103 -10.78 2.84 15.09
CA PHE A 103 -11.09 1.75 14.17
C PHE A 103 -11.65 0.56 14.96
N ARG A 104 -12.68 -0.09 14.39
CA ARG A 104 -13.12 -1.40 14.89
C ARG A 104 -12.22 -2.46 14.25
N GLU A 105 -11.84 -3.44 15.05
CA GLU A 105 -11.07 -4.59 14.56
C GLU A 105 -11.90 -5.35 13.52
N THR A 106 -11.29 -5.60 12.35
CA THR A 106 -11.86 -6.45 11.32
C THR A 106 -10.82 -7.50 10.93
N SER A 107 -11.23 -8.77 10.87
CA SER A 107 -10.35 -9.90 10.60
C SER A 107 -9.77 -9.96 9.18
N TYR A 108 -10.20 -9.06 8.29
CA TYR A 108 -9.89 -9.13 6.86
C TYR A 108 -9.15 -7.92 6.30
N THR A 109 -8.74 -6.99 7.15
CA THR A 109 -8.06 -5.78 6.71
C THR A 109 -6.56 -5.94 6.86
N SER A 110 -5.81 -5.79 5.78
CA SER A 110 -4.36 -5.81 5.85
C SER A 110 -3.78 -4.39 6.01
N ARG A 111 -4.13 -3.46 5.13
CA ARG A 111 -3.56 -2.10 5.11
C ARG A 111 -4.61 -1.03 4.85
N VAL A 112 -4.48 0.05 5.61
CA VAL A 112 -5.29 1.26 5.45
C VAL A 112 -4.38 2.46 5.34
N TYR A 113 -4.75 3.39 4.47
CA TYR A 113 -4.05 4.64 4.22
C TYR A 113 -4.92 5.80 4.67
N LEU A 114 -4.37 6.66 5.52
CA LEU A 114 -4.98 7.91 5.92
C LEU A 114 -4.24 9.04 5.21
N ALA A 115 -4.96 9.81 4.39
CA ALA A 115 -4.51 11.10 3.89
C ALA A 115 -5.16 12.23 4.69
N VAL A 116 -4.42 13.33 4.87
CA VAL A 116 -4.94 14.58 5.43
C VAL A 116 -4.80 15.69 4.39
N GLY A 117 -5.75 16.61 4.32
CA GLY A 117 -5.67 17.76 3.41
C GLY A 117 -4.43 18.61 3.70
N GLY A 118 -3.65 18.92 2.66
CA GLY A 118 -2.38 19.62 2.75
C GLY A 118 -1.18 18.76 3.12
N GLY A 119 -1.39 17.55 3.67
CA GLY A 119 -0.33 16.59 3.98
C GLY A 119 0.33 16.75 5.35
N PHE A 120 1.28 15.88 5.63
CA PHE A 120 2.05 15.83 6.88
C PHE A 120 3.40 16.53 6.72
N GLU A 121 3.86 17.24 7.75
CA GLU A 121 5.21 17.80 7.83
C GLU A 121 6.19 16.70 8.26
N LEU A 122 6.95 16.17 7.30
CA LEU A 122 7.80 14.99 7.46
C LEU A 122 9.21 15.26 6.93
N ASP A 123 10.16 14.46 7.41
CA ASP A 123 11.53 14.47 6.91
C ASP A 123 11.59 13.78 5.54
N ALA A 124 12.01 14.53 4.51
CA ALA A 124 12.24 14.00 3.18
C ALA A 124 13.71 13.58 3.00
N TRP A 125 13.91 12.45 2.31
CA TRP A 125 15.22 11.99 1.89
C TRP A 125 15.17 11.47 0.45
N LEU A 126 16.09 11.94 -0.40
CA LEU A 126 16.14 11.62 -1.83
C LEU A 126 14.77 11.80 -2.52
N GLY A 127 14.10 12.92 -2.21
CA GLY A 127 12.81 13.27 -2.83
C GLY A 127 11.60 12.48 -2.34
N SER A 128 11.72 11.66 -1.29
CA SER A 128 10.63 10.87 -0.71
C SER A 128 10.50 11.07 0.78
N ASN A 129 9.24 11.10 1.27
CA ASN A 129 8.89 11.10 2.69
C ASN A 129 8.64 9.68 3.23
N SER A 130 8.90 8.63 2.44
CA SER A 130 8.72 7.26 2.90
C SER A 130 9.71 6.89 3.99
N THR A 131 9.19 6.25 5.04
CA THR A 131 10.02 5.71 6.13
C THR A 131 10.84 4.53 5.62
N ASP A 132 12.15 4.60 5.78
CA ASP A 132 13.08 3.48 5.63
C ASP A 132 13.50 2.99 7.01
N PHE A 133 13.05 1.79 7.37
CA PHE A 133 13.31 1.20 8.69
C PHE A 133 14.71 0.64 8.84
N ASN A 134 15.38 0.31 7.72
CA ASN A 134 16.70 -0.30 7.75
C ASN A 134 17.78 0.74 8.10
N VAL A 135 17.68 1.93 7.49
CA VAL A 135 18.62 3.05 7.72
C VAL A 135 18.04 4.12 8.64
N LYS A 136 16.78 3.97 9.10
CA LYS A 136 16.08 4.86 10.03
C LYS A 136 15.99 6.30 9.53
N ILE A 137 15.59 6.49 8.28
CA ILE A 137 15.50 7.78 7.60
C ILE A 137 14.11 7.96 7.00
N GLY A 138 13.72 9.21 6.78
CA GLY A 138 12.44 9.62 6.18
C GLY A 138 11.24 9.40 7.09
N GLY A 139 10.08 9.80 6.59
CA GLY A 139 8.83 9.72 7.35
C GLY A 139 8.88 10.50 8.65
N PHE A 140 8.38 9.90 9.72
CA PHE A 140 8.47 10.48 11.06
C PHE A 140 9.59 9.82 11.85
N LYS A 141 10.73 10.50 11.96
CA LYS A 141 11.92 10.04 12.71
C LYS A 141 12.50 8.69 12.24
N GLY A 142 12.27 8.29 10.97
CA GLY A 142 12.79 7.05 10.41
C GLY A 142 12.29 5.77 11.10
N ARG A 143 11.13 5.79 11.77
CA ARG A 143 10.60 4.67 12.55
C ARG A 143 9.08 4.54 12.43
N THR A 144 8.54 3.44 12.93
CA THR A 144 7.10 3.33 13.18
C THR A 144 6.65 4.33 14.24
N LEU A 145 5.38 4.71 14.18
CA LEU A 145 4.78 5.60 15.19
C LEU A 145 4.72 4.92 16.57
N GLN A 146 4.76 5.74 17.60
CA GLN A 146 4.63 5.36 19.00
C GLN A 146 3.49 6.13 19.66
N ASP A 147 2.98 5.61 20.74
CA ASP A 147 1.96 6.28 21.55
C ASP A 147 2.53 7.62 22.07
N GLY A 148 1.76 8.68 21.93
CA GLY A 148 2.16 10.04 22.28
C GLY A 148 2.90 10.82 21.19
N ASP A 149 3.21 10.23 20.02
CA ASP A 149 3.81 10.98 18.92
C ASP A 149 2.87 12.11 18.46
N GLU A 150 3.41 13.30 18.32
CA GLU A 150 2.74 14.46 17.74
C GLU A 150 3.34 14.77 16.37
N ILE A 151 2.54 14.68 15.32
CA ILE A 151 2.93 14.91 13.93
C ILE A 151 2.30 16.18 13.44
N LYS A 152 3.12 17.15 13.04
CA LYS A 152 2.66 18.41 12.46
C LYS A 152 2.04 18.18 11.10
N LEU A 153 1.01 18.98 10.78
CA LEU A 153 0.43 19.05 9.45
C LEU A 153 1.02 20.24 8.70
N LYS A 154 1.22 20.07 7.39
CA LYS A 154 1.63 21.18 6.52
C LYS A 154 0.56 22.27 6.52
N ARG A 155 0.99 23.53 6.44
CA ARG A 155 0.07 24.71 6.38
C ARG A 155 -0.26 25.14 4.95
N GLY A 156 0.22 24.43 3.97
CA GLY A 156 0.11 24.77 2.54
C GLY A 156 -1.24 24.39 1.93
N TYR A 157 -2.35 24.91 2.48
CA TYR A 157 -3.65 24.69 1.87
C TYR A 157 -3.77 25.43 0.53
N THR A 158 -4.23 24.71 -0.49
CA THR A 158 -4.59 25.27 -1.79
C THR A 158 -5.98 25.89 -1.75
N ALA A 159 -6.35 26.66 -2.79
CA ALA A 159 -7.71 27.16 -2.94
C ALA A 159 -8.77 26.04 -2.90
N ARG A 160 -8.44 24.86 -3.43
CA ARG A 160 -9.33 23.67 -3.33
C ARG A 160 -9.56 23.24 -1.89
N HIS A 161 -8.53 23.20 -1.06
CA HIS A 161 -8.68 22.84 0.36
C HIS A 161 -9.58 23.86 1.09
N HIS A 162 -9.38 25.17 0.89
CA HIS A 162 -10.21 26.21 1.50
C HIS A 162 -11.68 26.03 1.12
N LYS A 163 -11.95 25.79 -0.16
CA LYS A 163 -13.31 25.56 -0.64
C LYS A 163 -13.94 24.31 -0.03
N LEU A 164 -13.17 23.22 0.13
CA LEU A 164 -13.65 22.00 0.80
C LEU A 164 -13.97 22.25 2.28
N PHE A 165 -13.15 23.02 3.00
CA PHE A 165 -13.46 23.40 4.38
C PHE A 165 -14.79 24.16 4.46
N GLU A 166 -15.03 25.12 3.57
CA GLU A 166 -16.29 25.86 3.51
C GLU A 166 -17.48 24.95 3.22
N ASN A 167 -17.42 24.15 2.16
CA ASN A 167 -18.52 23.28 1.73
C ASN A 167 -18.87 22.21 2.76
N LEU A 168 -17.87 21.70 3.50
CA LEU A 168 -18.06 20.64 4.50
C LEU A 168 -18.27 21.16 5.93
N ALA A 169 -18.29 22.49 6.14
CA ALA A 169 -18.41 23.06 7.49
C ALA A 169 -19.62 22.52 8.27
N HIS A 170 -20.75 22.31 7.60
CA HIS A 170 -21.98 21.81 8.19
C HIS A 170 -22.19 20.29 8.00
N THR A 171 -21.96 19.79 6.79
CA THR A 171 -22.24 18.38 6.43
C THR A 171 -21.20 17.41 6.95
N LYS A 172 -19.99 17.90 7.23
CA LYS A 172 -18.81 17.13 7.69
C LYS A 172 -18.34 16.04 6.74
N GLN A 173 -19.01 15.81 5.64
CA GLN A 173 -18.67 14.79 4.65
C GLN A 173 -19.26 15.13 3.28
N THR A 174 -18.65 14.66 2.23
CA THR A 174 -19.24 14.73 0.87
C THR A 174 -20.50 13.86 0.79
N ASP A 175 -21.41 14.17 -0.13
CA ASP A 175 -22.58 13.33 -0.45
C ASP A 175 -22.23 12.17 -1.39
N TRP A 176 -20.99 12.09 -1.84
CA TRP A 176 -20.46 11.06 -2.72
C TRP A 176 -19.21 10.40 -2.12
N GLY A 177 -18.87 9.25 -2.66
CA GLY A 177 -17.66 8.49 -2.39
C GLY A 177 -17.43 7.49 -3.51
N ILE A 178 -16.33 6.75 -3.44
CA ILE A 178 -16.07 5.66 -4.39
C ILE A 178 -16.70 4.39 -3.82
N ASP A 179 -17.38 3.63 -4.68
CA ASP A 179 -17.91 2.34 -4.27
C ASP A 179 -16.77 1.38 -3.93
N GLY A 180 -16.56 1.14 -2.64
CA GLY A 180 -15.55 0.21 -2.14
C GLY A 180 -15.77 -1.22 -2.61
N TYR A 181 -17.02 -1.61 -2.92
CA TYR A 181 -17.33 -2.94 -3.46
C TYR A 181 -16.79 -3.08 -4.90
N ALA A 182 -17.00 -2.05 -5.74
CA ALA A 182 -16.44 -2.04 -7.10
C ALA A 182 -14.88 -2.09 -7.09
N LEU A 183 -14.25 -1.44 -6.11
CA LEU A 183 -12.81 -1.56 -5.90
C LEU A 183 -12.42 -2.94 -5.34
N SER A 184 -13.22 -3.53 -4.46
CA SER A 184 -12.91 -4.82 -3.83
C SER A 184 -12.81 -5.95 -4.83
N PHE A 185 -13.52 -5.87 -5.97
CA PHE A 185 -13.41 -6.86 -7.05
C PHE A 185 -11.94 -7.05 -7.49
N ASN A 186 -11.15 -5.98 -7.50
CA ASN A 186 -9.73 -6.06 -7.81
C ASN A 186 -8.90 -6.75 -6.71
N TYR A 187 -9.38 -6.81 -5.47
CA TYR A 187 -8.68 -7.37 -4.33
C TYR A 187 -9.11 -8.80 -3.95
N MET A 188 -10.31 -9.25 -4.38
CA MET A 188 -10.90 -10.52 -3.93
C MET A 188 -10.23 -11.76 -4.51
N SER A 189 -9.75 -11.71 -5.74
CA SER A 189 -9.12 -12.87 -6.38
C SER A 189 -7.86 -13.34 -5.63
N ASP A 190 -7.72 -14.64 -5.44
CA ASP A 190 -6.53 -15.27 -4.86
C ASP A 190 -5.54 -15.74 -5.93
N VAL A 191 -5.88 -15.59 -7.21
CA VAL A 191 -4.99 -15.94 -8.33
C VAL A 191 -4.10 -14.76 -8.68
N PHE A 192 -2.79 -15.02 -8.75
CA PHE A 192 -1.75 -14.05 -9.10
C PHE A 192 -1.05 -14.47 -10.37
N HIS A 193 -1.05 -13.61 -11.36
CA HIS A 193 -0.32 -13.83 -12.59
C HIS A 193 1.17 -13.64 -12.34
N VAL A 194 1.96 -14.57 -12.84
CA VAL A 194 3.42 -14.59 -12.75
C VAL A 194 4.00 -14.56 -14.16
N VAL A 195 4.95 -13.68 -14.38
CA VAL A 195 5.73 -13.62 -15.62
C VAL A 195 7.06 -14.31 -15.39
N LYS A 196 7.43 -15.20 -16.31
CA LYS A 196 8.75 -15.83 -16.29
C LYS A 196 9.84 -14.76 -16.42
N ASN A 197 10.94 -14.97 -15.73
CA ASN A 197 12.15 -14.17 -15.83
C ASN A 197 13.36 -15.10 -16.11
N LYS A 198 14.55 -14.53 -16.28
CA LYS A 198 15.75 -15.33 -16.55
C LYS A 198 16.01 -16.43 -15.48
N GLY A 199 15.73 -16.13 -14.20
CA GLY A 199 15.91 -17.10 -13.11
C GLY A 199 14.89 -18.24 -13.13
N THR A 200 13.82 -18.18 -13.93
CA THR A 200 12.89 -19.31 -14.08
C THR A 200 13.56 -20.53 -14.70
N GLU A 201 14.61 -20.32 -15.48
CA GLU A 201 15.42 -21.40 -16.12
C GLU A 201 16.20 -22.22 -15.08
N ASP A 202 16.37 -21.73 -13.86
CA ASP A 202 16.99 -22.44 -12.74
C ASP A 202 16.08 -23.54 -12.17
N PHE A 203 14.88 -23.73 -12.70
CA PHE A 203 13.90 -24.69 -12.23
C PHE A 203 13.51 -25.70 -13.32
N LYS A 204 13.45 -26.99 -12.95
CA LYS A 204 12.90 -28.02 -13.81
C LYS A 204 11.40 -27.81 -14.03
N GLU A 205 10.88 -28.26 -15.16
CA GLU A 205 9.45 -28.09 -15.50
C GLU A 205 8.53 -28.73 -14.43
N ASP A 206 8.90 -29.86 -13.84
CA ASP A 206 8.14 -30.49 -12.75
C ASP A 206 8.04 -29.59 -11.49
N ALA A 207 9.09 -28.82 -11.18
CA ALA A 207 9.09 -27.86 -10.08
C ALA A 207 8.16 -26.68 -10.39
N ILE A 208 8.17 -26.18 -11.63
CA ILE A 208 7.26 -25.14 -12.11
C ILE A 208 5.82 -25.62 -12.05
N GLN A 209 5.53 -26.84 -12.51
CA GLN A 209 4.18 -27.44 -12.45
C GLN A 209 3.70 -27.63 -11.01
N ARG A 210 4.57 -28.06 -10.10
CA ARG A 210 4.23 -28.14 -8.67
C ARG A 210 3.92 -26.76 -8.10
N PHE A 211 4.70 -25.73 -8.45
CA PHE A 211 4.47 -24.37 -7.98
C PHE A 211 3.08 -23.83 -8.36
N VAL A 212 2.59 -24.07 -9.57
CA VAL A 212 1.27 -23.60 -10.02
C VAL A 212 0.11 -24.47 -9.58
N LYS A 213 0.36 -25.75 -9.30
CA LYS A 213 -0.68 -26.72 -8.90
C LYS A 213 -1.16 -26.54 -7.46
N HIS A 214 -0.29 -26.05 -6.58
CA HIS A 214 -0.57 -25.94 -5.15
C HIS A 214 -0.89 -24.51 -4.71
N ASP A 215 -1.70 -24.41 -3.65
CA ASP A 215 -1.99 -23.16 -2.98
C ASP A 215 -0.90 -22.86 -1.93
N TYR A 216 -0.63 -21.58 -1.72
CA TYR A 216 0.31 -21.11 -0.74
C TYR A 216 -0.37 -20.20 0.28
N LYS A 217 -0.02 -20.36 1.56
CA LYS A 217 -0.58 -19.56 2.65
C LYS A 217 0.40 -18.48 3.08
N VAL A 218 -0.08 -17.26 3.24
CA VAL A 218 0.71 -16.14 3.78
C VAL A 218 1.00 -16.40 5.27
N THR A 219 2.27 -16.43 5.65
CA THR A 219 2.68 -16.69 7.03
C THR A 219 2.67 -15.43 7.90
N SER A 220 2.76 -15.60 9.23
CA SER A 220 2.93 -14.51 10.20
C SER A 220 4.27 -13.77 10.07
N LYS A 221 5.23 -14.31 9.33
CA LYS A 221 6.54 -13.69 9.04
C LYS A 221 6.49 -12.70 7.88
N ALA A 222 5.32 -12.54 7.24
CA ALA A 222 5.15 -11.54 6.19
C ALA A 222 5.31 -10.13 6.77
N ASN A 223 6.13 -9.31 6.11
CA ASN A 223 6.40 -7.93 6.48
C ASN A 223 6.57 -7.06 5.21
N ARG A 224 7.05 -5.82 5.35
CA ARG A 224 7.25 -4.92 4.21
C ARG A 224 8.44 -5.30 3.30
N MET A 225 9.37 -6.13 3.77
CA MET A 225 10.47 -6.66 2.95
C MET A 225 10.01 -7.79 2.02
N GLY A 226 9.15 -8.68 2.53
CA GLY A 226 8.69 -9.82 1.78
C GLY A 226 7.57 -10.61 2.45
N MET A 227 6.82 -11.30 1.61
CA MET A 227 5.72 -12.16 2.00
C MET A 227 6.18 -13.61 1.94
N MET A 228 6.53 -14.16 3.10
CA MET A 228 6.92 -15.58 3.22
C MET A 228 5.69 -16.46 3.11
N LEU A 229 5.76 -17.51 2.30
CA LEU A 229 4.66 -18.42 2.00
C LEU A 229 4.91 -19.80 2.60
N GLU A 230 3.83 -20.41 3.06
CA GLU A 230 3.79 -21.81 3.50
C GLU A 230 3.03 -22.62 2.46
N GLY A 231 3.58 -23.77 2.07
CA GLY A 231 2.99 -24.66 1.06
C GLY A 231 4.00 -25.63 0.51
N GLU A 232 3.77 -26.09 -0.73
CA GLU A 232 4.66 -27.01 -1.44
C GLU A 232 6.07 -26.46 -1.53
N LYS A 233 7.05 -27.31 -1.24
CA LYS A 233 8.48 -26.96 -1.30
C LYS A 233 8.99 -27.10 -2.73
N ILE A 234 9.55 -26.01 -3.25
CA ILE A 234 10.08 -25.94 -4.61
C ILE A 234 11.60 -25.98 -4.55
N LYS A 235 12.22 -26.84 -5.37
CA LYS A 235 13.67 -26.92 -5.46
C LYS A 235 14.14 -26.36 -6.80
N ALA A 236 15.17 -25.52 -6.74
CA ALA A 236 15.93 -25.12 -7.93
C ALA A 236 16.78 -26.31 -8.44
N PHE A 237 17.21 -26.17 -9.69
CA PHE A 237 18.05 -27.21 -10.33
C PHE A 237 19.43 -27.33 -9.68
N TYR A 238 19.98 -26.20 -9.23
CA TYR A 238 21.30 -26.13 -8.63
C TYR A 238 21.21 -26.15 -7.10
N GLU A 239 22.13 -26.87 -6.46
CA GLU A 239 22.27 -26.90 -4.98
C GLU A 239 22.94 -25.60 -4.48
N ASP A 240 23.81 -25.01 -5.28
CA ASP A 240 24.50 -23.78 -4.95
C ASP A 240 23.61 -22.56 -5.17
N MET A 241 23.82 -21.57 -4.32
CA MET A 241 23.11 -20.29 -4.44
C MET A 241 23.64 -19.52 -5.67
N PRO A 242 22.78 -18.97 -6.52
CA PRO A 242 23.21 -18.13 -7.61
C PRO A 242 23.96 -16.90 -7.08
N PRO A 243 24.85 -16.31 -7.90
CA PRO A 243 25.45 -15.03 -7.54
C PRO A 243 24.37 -13.98 -7.29
N TYR A 244 24.72 -12.92 -6.54
CA TYR A 244 23.80 -11.83 -6.29
C TYR A 244 23.27 -11.25 -7.59
N GLN A 245 21.96 -11.14 -7.68
CA GLN A 245 21.23 -10.64 -8.84
C GLN A 245 20.33 -9.47 -8.40
N THR A 246 20.11 -8.54 -9.33
CA THR A 246 19.11 -7.49 -9.13
C THR A 246 17.74 -8.11 -8.95
N VAL A 247 17.04 -7.65 -7.94
CA VAL A 247 15.65 -8.06 -7.65
C VAL A 247 14.75 -6.83 -7.61
N LYS A 248 13.46 -7.06 -7.80
CA LYS A 248 12.44 -6.00 -7.77
C LYS A 248 11.20 -6.43 -7.00
N LYS A 249 10.38 -5.48 -6.61
CA LYS A 249 9.07 -5.76 -5.99
C LYS A 249 8.28 -6.77 -6.85
N GLY A 250 7.72 -7.77 -6.21
CA GLY A 250 6.97 -8.84 -6.86
C GLY A 250 7.82 -10.03 -7.31
N THR A 251 9.16 -9.96 -7.24
CA THR A 251 10.00 -11.14 -7.52
C THR A 251 9.69 -12.24 -6.51
N ILE A 252 9.49 -13.46 -7.01
CA ILE A 252 9.27 -14.66 -6.19
C ILE A 252 10.60 -15.42 -6.12
N GLN A 253 11.20 -15.41 -4.96
CA GLN A 253 12.43 -16.12 -4.66
C GLN A 253 12.13 -17.43 -3.94
N ILE A 254 12.95 -18.45 -4.19
CA ILE A 254 12.87 -19.76 -3.51
C ILE A 254 14.07 -19.88 -2.58
N LYS A 255 13.79 -19.98 -1.28
CA LYS A 255 14.84 -20.17 -0.26
C LYS A 255 15.48 -21.56 -0.36
N ARG A 256 16.63 -21.76 0.30
CA ARG A 256 17.31 -23.06 0.33
C ARG A 256 16.43 -24.23 0.80
N ASP A 257 15.51 -23.94 1.72
CA ASP A 257 14.56 -24.94 2.25
C ASP A 257 13.35 -25.17 1.32
N GLY A 258 13.34 -24.58 0.14
CA GLY A 258 12.26 -24.66 -0.84
C GLY A 258 11.08 -23.73 -0.58
N THR A 259 11.15 -22.85 0.44
CA THR A 259 10.06 -21.91 0.79
C THR A 259 10.03 -20.75 -0.20
N PRO A 260 8.87 -20.47 -0.84
CA PRO A 260 8.72 -19.26 -1.65
C PRO A 260 8.60 -18.00 -0.77
N ILE A 261 9.21 -16.91 -1.23
CA ILE A 261 9.05 -15.57 -0.68
C ILE A 261 8.81 -14.56 -1.80
N ILE A 262 7.79 -13.73 -1.69
CA ILE A 262 7.51 -12.64 -2.64
C ILE A 262 8.10 -11.36 -2.07
N LEU A 263 8.99 -10.74 -2.81
CA LEU A 263 9.63 -9.48 -2.39
C LEU A 263 8.63 -8.32 -2.46
N LEU A 264 8.64 -7.47 -1.42
CA LEU A 264 7.79 -6.28 -1.31
C LEU A 264 8.64 -5.00 -1.31
N ASN A 265 8.11 -3.87 -0.90
CA ASN A 265 8.74 -2.55 -1.12
C ASN A 265 10.08 -2.33 -0.41
N ASP A 266 10.25 -2.94 0.77
CA ASP A 266 11.45 -2.70 1.60
C ASP A 266 12.52 -3.81 1.41
N HIS A 267 12.43 -4.59 0.30
CA HIS A 267 13.45 -5.59 -0.04
C HIS A 267 14.79 -4.95 -0.40
N TYR A 268 15.88 -5.65 -0.16
CA TYR A 268 17.19 -5.25 -0.66
C TYR A 268 17.22 -5.26 -2.19
N THR A 269 18.04 -4.41 -2.79
CA THR A 269 18.15 -4.28 -4.26
C THR A 269 18.82 -5.47 -4.94
N LEU A 270 19.58 -6.25 -4.18
CA LEU A 270 20.23 -7.49 -4.62
C LEU A 270 19.76 -8.68 -3.79
N GLY A 271 19.65 -9.84 -4.42
CA GLY A 271 19.30 -11.10 -3.78
C GLY A 271 20.05 -12.28 -4.39
N SER A 272 20.32 -13.31 -3.59
CA SER A 272 21.05 -14.51 -4.00
C SER A 272 20.18 -15.77 -4.06
N TYR A 273 18.87 -15.67 -3.83
CA TYR A 273 17.96 -16.81 -3.99
C TYR A 273 17.51 -16.97 -5.44
N PRO A 274 17.36 -18.21 -5.95
CA PRO A 274 16.78 -18.49 -7.25
C PRO A 274 15.41 -17.81 -7.41
N GLN A 275 15.13 -17.26 -8.59
CA GLN A 275 13.92 -16.51 -8.88
C GLN A 275 13.00 -17.30 -9.80
N ILE A 276 11.87 -17.83 -9.30
CA ILE A 276 10.95 -18.64 -10.12
C ILE A 276 10.09 -17.79 -11.08
N GLY A 277 9.98 -16.48 -10.83
CA GLY A 277 9.23 -15.55 -11.68
C GLY A 277 8.94 -14.25 -10.95
N THR A 278 8.14 -13.39 -11.56
CA THR A 278 7.76 -12.10 -10.99
C THR A 278 6.25 -11.90 -11.10
N ILE A 279 5.62 -11.49 -10.00
CA ILE A 279 4.18 -11.11 -9.98
C ILE A 279 3.95 -9.98 -10.98
N ALA A 280 2.93 -10.11 -11.82
CA ALA A 280 2.51 -9.05 -12.75
C ALA A 280 2.16 -7.77 -11.98
N SER A 281 2.67 -6.61 -12.45
CA SER A 281 2.63 -5.33 -11.72
C SER A 281 1.21 -4.89 -11.32
N TYR A 282 0.22 -5.15 -12.14
CA TYR A 282 -1.19 -4.85 -11.85
C TYR A 282 -1.80 -5.71 -10.72
N HIS A 283 -1.10 -6.74 -10.23
CA HIS A 283 -1.49 -7.53 -9.06
C HIS A 283 -0.78 -7.11 -7.76
N LEU A 284 0.17 -6.18 -7.80
CA LEU A 284 0.95 -5.80 -6.61
C LEU A 284 0.11 -5.09 -5.55
N THR A 285 -0.85 -4.25 -5.95
CA THR A 285 -1.80 -3.60 -5.03
C THR A 285 -2.69 -4.64 -4.34
N LYS A 286 -3.20 -5.59 -5.10
CA LYS A 286 -3.98 -6.72 -4.59
C LYS A 286 -3.16 -7.57 -3.60
N LEU A 287 -1.91 -7.86 -3.94
CA LEU A 287 -1.00 -8.62 -3.08
C LEU A 287 -0.80 -7.90 -1.74
N ALA A 288 -0.64 -6.57 -1.77
CA ALA A 288 -0.47 -5.75 -0.57
C ALA A 288 -1.64 -5.85 0.42
N GLN A 289 -2.84 -6.16 -0.05
CA GLN A 289 -4.03 -6.30 0.78
C GLN A 289 -4.31 -7.74 1.27
N LYS A 290 -3.44 -8.70 0.96
CA LYS A 290 -3.58 -10.07 1.46
C LYS A 290 -3.07 -10.18 2.91
N PRO A 291 -3.95 -10.41 3.90
CA PRO A 291 -3.55 -10.57 5.29
C PRO A 291 -2.85 -11.92 5.52
N GLN A 292 -2.23 -12.07 6.68
CA GLN A 292 -1.77 -13.36 7.17
C GLN A 292 -2.91 -14.39 7.11
N GLY A 293 -2.58 -15.61 6.69
CA GLY A 293 -3.53 -16.70 6.54
C GLY A 293 -4.21 -16.77 5.18
N SER A 294 -4.12 -15.72 4.35
CA SER A 294 -4.64 -15.75 2.98
C SER A 294 -4.01 -16.85 2.15
N ARG A 295 -4.80 -17.46 1.28
CA ARG A 295 -4.32 -18.41 0.28
C ARG A 295 -4.00 -17.67 -1.02
N LEU A 296 -2.90 -18.01 -1.65
CA LEU A 296 -2.45 -17.47 -2.93
C LEU A 296 -2.30 -18.61 -3.92
N LYS A 297 -2.76 -18.41 -5.15
CA LYS A 297 -2.56 -19.29 -6.30
C LYS A 297 -1.76 -18.55 -7.36
N PHE A 298 -0.86 -19.25 -8.04
CA PHE A 298 -0.04 -18.66 -9.08
C PHE A 298 -0.36 -19.23 -10.44
N GLN A 299 -0.37 -18.37 -11.44
CA GLN A 299 -0.58 -18.77 -12.82
C GLN A 299 0.47 -18.07 -13.69
N PHE A 300 1.30 -18.83 -14.39
CA PHE A 300 2.21 -18.23 -15.37
C PHE A 300 1.43 -17.74 -16.58
N ILE A 301 1.80 -16.58 -17.04
CA ILE A 301 1.32 -15.96 -18.27
C ILE A 301 2.52 -15.49 -19.11
N ASP A 302 2.34 -15.43 -20.42
CA ASP A 302 3.33 -14.84 -21.31
C ASP A 302 3.37 -13.30 -21.20
N ILE A 303 4.46 -12.71 -21.67
CA ILE A 303 4.69 -11.26 -21.56
C ILE A 303 3.63 -10.44 -22.32
N LEU A 304 3.18 -10.89 -23.47
CA LEU A 304 2.16 -10.18 -24.27
C LEU A 304 0.82 -10.15 -23.55
N THR A 305 0.44 -11.25 -22.91
CA THR A 305 -0.76 -11.32 -22.06
C THR A 305 -0.62 -10.40 -20.85
N ALA A 306 0.58 -10.35 -20.23
CA ALA A 306 0.83 -9.46 -19.09
C ALA A 306 0.71 -7.98 -19.50
N GLU A 307 1.26 -7.59 -20.65
CA GLU A 307 1.17 -6.23 -21.21
C GLU A 307 -0.26 -5.83 -21.54
N LYS A 308 -1.02 -6.71 -22.22
CA LYS A 308 -2.45 -6.47 -22.49
C LYS A 308 -3.25 -6.23 -21.22
N ASN A 309 -3.01 -7.01 -20.16
CA ASN A 309 -3.69 -6.86 -18.90
C ASN A 309 -3.26 -5.59 -18.17
N LEU A 310 -1.98 -5.20 -18.26
CA LEU A 310 -1.47 -3.95 -17.71
C LEU A 310 -2.12 -2.73 -18.38
N VAL A 311 -2.28 -2.76 -19.70
CA VAL A 311 -2.97 -1.69 -20.46
C VAL A 311 -4.45 -1.59 -20.02
N LYS A 312 -5.16 -2.72 -19.88
CA LYS A 312 -6.53 -2.72 -19.37
C LYS A 312 -6.62 -2.14 -17.97
N TYR A 313 -5.70 -2.52 -17.08
CA TYR A 313 -5.63 -2.02 -15.73
C TYR A 313 -5.34 -0.51 -15.70
N SER A 314 -4.39 -0.04 -16.51
CA SER A 314 -4.06 1.39 -16.63
C SER A 314 -5.23 2.22 -17.15
N ASN A 315 -5.97 1.72 -18.14
CA ASN A 315 -7.17 2.39 -18.65
C ASN A 315 -8.27 2.48 -17.56
N TRP A 316 -8.47 1.42 -16.80
CA TRP A 316 -9.40 1.42 -15.68
C TRP A 316 -8.97 2.42 -14.59
N LEU A 317 -7.67 2.48 -14.23
CA LEU A 317 -7.16 3.50 -13.30
C LEU A 317 -7.42 4.92 -13.80
N ASN A 318 -7.16 5.19 -15.09
CA ASN A 318 -7.42 6.50 -15.68
C ASN A 318 -8.90 6.87 -15.57
N GLN A 319 -9.81 5.95 -15.87
CA GLN A 319 -11.26 6.19 -15.72
C GLN A 319 -11.63 6.49 -14.26
N LEU A 320 -11.11 5.73 -13.31
CA LEU A 320 -11.34 5.93 -11.88
C LEU A 320 -10.87 7.33 -11.46
N PHE A 321 -9.65 7.71 -11.80
CA PHE A 321 -9.06 8.98 -11.39
C PHE A 321 -9.71 10.19 -12.07
N HIS A 322 -10.11 10.07 -13.33
CA HIS A 322 -10.94 11.09 -13.99
C HIS A 322 -12.30 11.23 -13.31
N GLY A 323 -12.93 10.13 -12.90
CA GLY A 323 -14.18 10.15 -12.16
C GLY A 323 -14.05 10.87 -10.81
N ILE A 324 -12.96 10.61 -10.06
CA ILE A 324 -12.68 11.33 -8.81
C ILE A 324 -12.50 12.82 -9.08
N GLU A 325 -11.66 13.18 -10.05
CA GLU A 325 -11.40 14.59 -10.38
C GLU A 325 -12.67 15.31 -10.81
N TYR A 326 -13.51 14.69 -11.63
CA TYR A 326 -14.80 15.24 -12.04
C TYR A 326 -15.73 15.49 -10.83
N ARG A 327 -15.83 14.54 -9.90
CA ARG A 327 -16.62 14.71 -8.66
C ARG A 327 -16.05 15.81 -7.78
N MET A 328 -14.72 15.92 -7.68
CA MET A 328 -14.06 16.99 -6.95
C MET A 328 -14.34 18.36 -7.59
N GLN A 329 -14.36 18.48 -8.92
CA GLN A 329 -14.73 19.72 -9.61
C GLN A 329 -16.18 20.12 -9.31
N LEU A 330 -17.11 19.16 -9.32
CA LEU A 330 -18.50 19.44 -8.92
C LEU A 330 -18.60 19.90 -7.46
N GLU A 331 -17.79 19.33 -6.56
CA GLU A 331 -17.74 19.77 -5.16
C GLU A 331 -17.25 21.23 -5.04
N MET A 332 -16.31 21.65 -5.90
CA MET A 332 -15.85 23.05 -5.94
C MET A 332 -16.89 24.04 -6.43
N MET A 333 -17.92 23.58 -7.14
CA MET A 333 -18.99 24.45 -7.68
C MET A 333 -20.15 24.67 -6.69
N LYS A 334 -20.20 23.91 -5.61
CA LYS A 334 -21.17 24.11 -4.51
C LYS A 334 -20.82 25.35 -3.71
#